data_e330dbb1e7cd618a721d67df7276ffa1
#
_entry.id   e330dbb1e7cd618a721d67df7276ffa1
#
_cell.length_a   1.000
_cell.length_b   1.000
_cell.length_c   1.000
_cell.angle_alpha   90.00
_cell.angle_beta   90.00
_cell.angle_gamma   90.00
#
_symmetry.space_group_name_H-M   'P 1'
#
loop_
_entity.id
_entity.type
_entity.pdbx_description
1 polymer ?
#
loop_
_entity_poly.entity_id
_entity_poly.type
_entity_poly.pdbx_seq_one_letter_code
_entity_poly.pdbx_strand_id
1 'polypeptide(L)'
;MTPRRGRRALLTAAGALGLGGLGGCATPPQTRALDQHWPPGLAPRVRLDDTPFIAQQDYECGPAALAMLLQRAGRPVTPEQLKPQVYLPGRQGSLQLEMLVAARRHGLASHRLPPRLDALVAELAAGHPVLVFQNLSLPLAPVWHYAVAIGYERDTRTLWLHSGREAGMALPLEVFERTWSRADHWAMLALPPEQLPATLDADALASGLVALERLDAAAAQRGYAQALRRWPRHAVLLMGLGNSAYAQRRLDQAQDAYVRLTLAHPQLADGWNNLAQVALERGRRGEARAAIARAVALGGPREPAYRALQRRIQAGGS
;
A
#
# COMPACT_ATOMS: atom_id res chain seq x y z
N MET A 1 -73.38 -38.09 28.59
CA MET A 1 -72.64 -37.43 29.68
C MET A 1 -71.28 -37.06 29.12
N THR A 2 -71.11 -35.82 28.75
CA THR A 2 -69.84 -35.19 28.37
C THR A 2 -69.30 -34.39 29.57
N PRO A 3 -67.97 -34.21 29.69
CA PRO A 3 -67.53 -32.91 30.17
C PRO A 3 -66.53 -32.20 29.19
N ARG A 4 -66.80 -30.94 29.04
CA ARG A 4 -65.93 -29.90 28.46
C ARG A 4 -64.70 -29.69 29.35
N ARG A 5 -63.51 -29.71 28.79
CA ARG A 5 -62.29 -29.07 29.24
C ARG A 5 -61.45 -28.83 27.97
N GLY A 6 -60.85 -27.70 27.67
CA GLY A 6 -60.64 -26.45 28.36
C GLY A 6 -59.84 -25.57 27.39
N ARG A 7 -60.45 -24.45 27.01
CA ARG A 7 -59.81 -23.37 26.27
C ARG A 7 -59.01 -22.53 27.27
N ARG A 8 -57.76 -22.81 27.49
CA ARG A 8 -56.81 -21.90 28.21
C ARG A 8 -55.38 -22.38 28.03
N ALA A 9 -54.79 -22.22 26.84
CA ALA A 9 -53.34 -22.35 26.63
C ALA A 9 -52.91 -21.79 25.23
N LEU A 10 -53.27 -20.56 24.91
CA LEU A 10 -52.87 -19.89 23.66
C LEU A 10 -52.65 -18.38 23.82
N LEU A 11 -52.07 -17.94 24.90
CA LEU A 11 -51.79 -16.49 25.12
C LEU A 11 -50.48 -16.19 25.84
N THR A 12 -49.40 -17.01 25.67
CA THR A 12 -48.09 -16.73 26.28
C THR A 12 -46.90 -16.95 25.34
N ALA A 13 -47.11 -16.91 23.99
CA ALA A 13 -46.01 -17.06 23.03
C ALA A 13 -45.77 -15.83 22.11
N ALA A 14 -46.31 -14.65 22.50
CA ALA A 14 -46.20 -13.44 21.65
C ALA A 14 -45.24 -12.38 22.27
N GLY A 15 -44.48 -12.71 23.31
CA GLY A 15 -43.62 -11.74 24.03
C GLY A 15 -42.14 -11.79 23.79
N ALA A 16 -41.60 -12.66 22.93
CA ALA A 16 -40.15 -12.88 22.80
C ALA A 16 -39.51 -12.47 21.44
N LEU A 17 -40.24 -11.84 20.54
CA LEU A 17 -39.78 -11.44 19.19
C LEU A 17 -39.49 -9.92 19.05
N GLY A 18 -39.50 -9.15 20.15
CA GLY A 18 -39.44 -7.69 20.12
C GLY A 18 -38.06 -7.05 20.41
N LEU A 19 -36.97 -7.80 20.63
CA LEU A 19 -35.68 -7.25 21.06
C LEU A 19 -34.54 -7.38 20.05
N GLY A 20 -34.80 -7.81 18.81
CA GLY A 20 -33.79 -7.97 17.75
C GLY A 20 -33.53 -6.72 16.89
N GLY A 21 -34.19 -5.59 17.14
CA GLY A 21 -34.23 -4.44 16.21
C GLY A 21 -33.40 -3.21 16.57
N LEU A 22 -32.61 -3.20 17.63
CA LEU A 22 -31.87 -2.01 18.06
C LEU A 22 -30.37 -1.97 17.68
N GLY A 23 -29.92 -2.83 16.75
CA GLY A 23 -28.52 -2.87 16.29
C GLY A 23 -28.09 -1.71 15.37
N GLY A 24 -29.01 -0.84 14.94
CA GLY A 24 -28.74 0.19 13.92
C GLY A 24 -27.93 1.42 14.38
N CYS A 25 -27.80 1.66 15.69
CA CYS A 25 -27.15 2.85 16.23
C CYS A 25 -25.81 2.60 16.92
N ALA A 26 -25.28 1.38 16.90
CA ALA A 26 -23.98 1.13 17.52
C ALA A 26 -22.84 1.81 16.73
N THR A 27 -21.96 2.54 17.44
CA THR A 27 -20.73 3.08 16.88
C THR A 27 -19.89 1.94 16.30
N PRO A 28 -19.41 2.05 15.04
CA PRO A 28 -18.59 1.01 14.44
C PRO A 28 -17.31 0.72 15.24
N PRO A 29 -16.75 -0.50 15.14
CA PRO A 29 -15.72 -0.96 16.06
C PRO A 29 -14.43 -0.16 15.98
N GLN A 30 -13.98 0.25 14.80
CA GLN A 30 -12.73 1.01 14.67
C GLN A 30 -12.89 2.47 15.12
N THR A 31 -14.03 3.10 14.84
CA THR A 31 -14.34 4.43 15.35
C THR A 31 -14.36 4.42 16.88
N ARG A 32 -15.01 3.40 17.49
CA ARG A 32 -15.04 3.24 18.95
C ARG A 32 -13.63 3.03 19.51
N ALA A 33 -12.82 2.19 18.87
CA ALA A 33 -11.44 1.94 19.30
C ALA A 33 -10.59 3.23 19.24
N LEU A 34 -10.78 4.02 18.17
CA LEU A 34 -10.07 5.29 17.98
C LEU A 34 -10.47 6.33 19.03
N ASP A 35 -11.76 6.39 19.40
CA ASP A 35 -12.24 7.25 20.50
C ASP A 35 -11.62 6.90 21.84
N GLN A 36 -11.51 5.60 22.12
CA GLN A 36 -10.97 5.10 23.38
C GLN A 36 -9.44 5.20 23.45
N HIS A 37 -8.77 5.03 22.33
CA HIS A 37 -7.32 4.94 22.22
C HIS A 37 -6.82 5.77 21.05
N TRP A 38 -6.86 7.11 21.20
CA TRP A 38 -6.27 8.00 20.21
C TRP A 38 -4.76 7.78 20.14
N PRO A 39 -4.16 7.60 18.93
CA PRO A 39 -2.73 7.35 18.82
C PRO A 39 -1.92 8.51 19.42
N PRO A 40 -0.96 8.21 20.32
CA PRO A 40 -0.19 9.25 20.99
C PRO A 40 0.63 10.07 19.98
N GLY A 41 0.72 11.38 20.24
CA GLY A 41 1.51 12.31 19.41
C GLY A 41 0.81 12.79 18.14
N LEU A 42 -0.36 12.27 17.77
CA LEU A 42 -1.12 12.81 16.66
C LEU A 42 -1.87 14.07 17.05
N ALA A 43 -1.79 15.10 16.19
CA ALA A 43 -2.57 16.32 16.33
C ALA A 43 -4.08 15.99 16.38
N PRO A 44 -4.90 16.73 17.15
CA PRO A 44 -6.34 16.47 17.21
C PRO A 44 -7.06 16.83 15.90
N ARG A 45 -6.45 17.66 15.08
CA ARG A 45 -6.97 18.09 13.79
C ARG A 45 -5.85 18.23 12.77
N VAL A 46 -6.10 17.70 11.58
CA VAL A 46 -5.23 17.85 10.40
C VAL A 46 -6.11 18.08 9.18
N ARG A 47 -5.68 18.99 8.29
CA ARG A 47 -6.32 19.19 7.01
C ARG A 47 -5.27 19.52 5.94
N LEU A 48 -5.28 18.75 4.86
CA LEU A 48 -4.33 18.83 3.76
C LEU A 48 -4.98 19.65 2.61
N ASP A 49 -5.18 20.95 2.85
CA ASP A 49 -5.88 21.85 1.95
C ASP A 49 -5.12 22.09 0.62
N ASP A 50 -3.85 21.73 0.56
CA ASP A 50 -3.03 21.75 -0.65
C ASP A 50 -3.20 20.50 -1.54
N THR A 51 -4.09 19.58 -1.18
CA THR A 51 -4.50 18.49 -2.05
C THR A 51 -5.46 19.01 -3.11
N PRO A 52 -5.10 18.94 -4.41
CA PRO A 52 -5.97 19.48 -5.45
C PRO A 52 -7.30 18.72 -5.49
N PHE A 53 -8.39 19.48 -5.73
CA PHE A 53 -9.70 18.89 -5.95
C PHE A 53 -9.99 18.81 -7.45
N ILE A 54 -10.45 17.64 -7.89
CA ILE A 54 -10.92 17.41 -9.26
C ILE A 54 -12.34 16.85 -9.17
N ALA A 55 -13.32 17.61 -9.64
CA ALA A 55 -14.72 17.18 -9.67
C ALA A 55 -14.86 15.93 -10.54
N GLN A 56 -15.55 14.93 -10.02
CA GLN A 56 -15.73 13.66 -10.69
C GLN A 56 -16.95 13.69 -11.61
N GLN A 57 -16.79 13.12 -12.80
CA GLN A 57 -17.91 12.81 -13.69
C GLN A 57 -18.45 11.41 -13.36
N ASP A 58 -19.59 11.05 -13.94
CA ASP A 58 -20.20 9.76 -13.73
C ASP A 58 -19.23 8.63 -14.13
N TYR A 59 -19.06 7.63 -13.24
CA TYR A 59 -18.16 6.47 -13.39
C TYR A 59 -16.66 6.78 -13.44
N GLU A 60 -16.22 8.04 -13.26
CA GLU A 60 -14.82 8.45 -13.33
C GLU A 60 -14.17 8.73 -11.95
N CYS A 61 -14.79 8.22 -10.88
CA CYS A 61 -14.25 8.41 -9.53
C CYS A 61 -12.81 7.89 -9.36
N GLY A 62 -12.47 6.78 -9.99
CA GLY A 62 -11.11 6.21 -9.92
C GLY A 62 -10.05 7.12 -10.56
N PRO A 63 -10.15 7.44 -11.86
CA PRO A 63 -9.22 8.35 -12.52
C PRO A 63 -9.08 9.70 -11.83
N ALA A 64 -10.19 10.31 -11.40
CA ALA A 64 -10.15 11.61 -10.73
C ALA A 64 -9.47 11.54 -9.35
N ALA A 65 -9.84 10.56 -8.52
CA ALA A 65 -9.22 10.37 -7.21
C ALA A 65 -7.71 10.09 -7.31
N LEU A 66 -7.30 9.27 -8.29
CA LEU A 66 -5.88 9.02 -8.52
C LEU A 66 -5.15 10.27 -9.02
N ALA A 67 -5.76 11.05 -9.92
CA ALA A 67 -5.17 12.29 -10.40
C ALA A 67 -4.91 13.29 -9.26
N MET A 68 -5.81 13.41 -8.27
CA MET A 68 -5.61 14.24 -7.09
C MET A 68 -4.33 13.85 -6.32
N LEU A 69 -4.10 12.54 -6.09
CA LEU A 69 -2.89 12.05 -5.42
C LEU A 69 -1.64 12.32 -6.25
N LEU A 70 -1.68 12.03 -7.56
CA LEU A 70 -0.55 12.25 -8.44
C LEU A 70 -0.17 13.73 -8.52
N GLN A 71 -1.15 14.62 -8.69
CA GLN A 71 -0.91 16.06 -8.72
C GLN A 71 -0.35 16.57 -7.39
N ARG A 72 -0.87 16.09 -6.26
CA ARG A 72 -0.33 16.40 -4.93
C ARG A 72 1.14 15.97 -4.78
N ALA A 73 1.52 14.88 -5.43
CA ALA A 73 2.90 14.37 -5.48
C ALA A 73 3.75 15.03 -6.59
N GLY A 74 3.29 16.12 -7.20
CA GLY A 74 4.01 16.87 -8.23
C GLY A 74 4.01 16.18 -9.61
N ARG A 75 3.04 15.30 -9.90
CA ARG A 75 2.84 14.66 -11.19
C ARG A 75 1.60 15.26 -11.88
N PRO A 76 1.75 16.16 -12.85
CA PRO A 76 0.63 16.88 -13.48
C PRO A 76 -0.12 15.98 -14.48
N VAL A 77 -0.82 14.96 -13.95
CA VAL A 77 -1.59 14.00 -14.74
C VAL A 77 -3.08 14.30 -14.59
N THR A 78 -3.82 14.26 -15.72
CA THR A 78 -5.27 14.50 -15.71
C THR A 78 -6.06 13.20 -15.61
N PRO A 79 -7.35 13.24 -15.20
CA PRO A 79 -8.20 12.05 -15.21
C PRO A 79 -8.32 11.40 -16.60
N GLU A 80 -8.38 12.19 -17.66
CA GLU A 80 -8.47 11.70 -19.04
C GLU A 80 -7.24 10.88 -19.44
N GLN A 81 -6.05 11.28 -18.98
CA GLN A 81 -4.80 10.54 -19.20
C GLN A 81 -4.73 9.24 -18.38
N LEU A 82 -5.39 9.20 -17.22
CA LEU A 82 -5.45 8.02 -16.36
C LEU A 82 -6.55 7.04 -16.77
N LYS A 83 -7.65 7.53 -17.34
CA LYS A 83 -8.80 6.71 -17.72
C LYS A 83 -8.42 5.45 -18.50
N PRO A 84 -7.61 5.48 -19.57
CA PRO A 84 -7.20 4.27 -20.30
C PRO A 84 -6.31 3.33 -19.46
N GLN A 85 -5.75 3.78 -18.34
CA GLN A 85 -4.87 2.98 -17.47
C GLN A 85 -5.61 2.28 -16.35
N VAL A 86 -6.73 2.82 -15.87
CA VAL A 86 -7.40 2.34 -14.66
C VAL A 86 -8.88 2.03 -14.83
N TYR A 87 -9.54 2.59 -15.86
CA TYR A 87 -10.97 2.41 -16.08
C TYR A 87 -11.27 1.19 -16.94
N LEU A 88 -12.19 0.35 -16.48
CA LEU A 88 -12.66 -0.83 -17.19
C LEU A 88 -14.11 -0.61 -17.65
N PRO A 89 -14.37 -0.39 -18.97
CA PRO A 89 -15.69 -0.09 -19.48
C PRO A 89 -16.74 -1.17 -19.14
N GLY A 90 -16.38 -2.45 -19.23
CA GLY A 90 -17.26 -3.57 -18.92
C GLY A 90 -17.66 -3.67 -17.44
N ARG A 91 -17.01 -2.93 -16.54
CA ARG A 91 -17.32 -2.84 -15.11
C ARG A 91 -17.81 -1.46 -14.68
N GLN A 92 -17.82 -0.49 -15.60
CA GLN A 92 -18.13 0.91 -15.33
C GLN A 92 -17.39 1.46 -14.10
N GLY A 93 -16.09 1.12 -13.97
CA GLY A 93 -15.30 1.48 -12.80
C GLY A 93 -13.84 1.07 -12.91
N SER A 94 -13.07 1.36 -11.87
CA SER A 94 -11.63 1.07 -11.76
C SER A 94 -11.37 -0.03 -10.73
N LEU A 95 -10.39 -0.91 -11.03
CA LEU A 95 -9.94 -1.91 -10.05
C LEU A 95 -8.81 -1.34 -9.18
N GLN A 96 -8.76 -1.79 -7.94
CA GLN A 96 -7.77 -1.38 -6.95
C GLN A 96 -6.33 -1.68 -7.41
N LEU A 97 -6.11 -2.82 -8.08
CA LEU A 97 -4.80 -3.19 -8.60
C LEU A 97 -4.32 -2.21 -9.69
N GLU A 98 -5.23 -1.84 -10.61
CA GLU A 98 -4.92 -0.89 -11.68
C GLU A 98 -4.55 0.49 -11.12
N MET A 99 -5.21 0.93 -10.04
CA MET A 99 -4.90 2.18 -9.35
C MET A 99 -3.46 2.17 -8.79
N LEU A 100 -3.06 1.07 -8.13
CA LEU A 100 -1.69 0.90 -7.62
C LEU A 100 -0.66 0.88 -8.75
N VAL A 101 -0.93 0.16 -9.84
CA VAL A 101 -0.02 0.05 -10.98
C VAL A 101 0.12 1.39 -11.71
N ALA A 102 -0.99 2.11 -11.92
CA ALA A 102 -0.96 3.42 -12.58
C ALA A 102 -0.11 4.43 -11.80
N ALA A 103 -0.25 4.50 -10.48
CA ALA A 103 0.61 5.36 -9.65
C ALA A 103 2.10 5.07 -9.87
N ARG A 104 2.48 3.78 -9.95
CA ARG A 104 3.88 3.36 -10.20
C ARG A 104 4.37 3.72 -11.62
N ARG A 105 3.50 3.64 -12.63
CA ARG A 105 3.83 4.10 -14.01
C ARG A 105 4.18 5.58 -14.06
N HIS A 106 3.68 6.36 -13.11
CA HIS A 106 4.01 7.78 -12.93
C HIS A 106 5.14 8.03 -11.91
N GLY A 107 5.93 7.00 -11.57
CA GLY A 107 7.14 7.09 -10.74
C GLY A 107 6.88 7.31 -9.26
N LEU A 108 5.67 7.00 -8.77
CA LEU A 108 5.34 7.05 -7.33
C LEU A 108 5.41 5.66 -6.71
N ALA A 109 5.84 5.59 -5.45
CA ALA A 109 5.70 4.40 -4.64
C ALA A 109 4.24 4.29 -4.17
N SER A 110 3.54 3.24 -4.61
CA SER A 110 2.17 3.00 -4.19
C SER A 110 2.08 1.80 -3.26
N HIS A 111 1.31 1.98 -2.19
CA HIS A 111 1.17 1.00 -1.12
C HIS A 111 -0.29 0.84 -0.72
N ARG A 112 -0.71 -0.40 -0.49
CA ARG A 112 -1.97 -0.64 0.21
C ARG A 112 -1.78 -0.27 1.68
N LEU A 113 -2.72 0.48 2.22
CA LEU A 113 -2.73 0.83 3.63
C LEU A 113 -3.21 -0.35 4.48
N PRO A 114 -2.71 -0.54 5.72
CA PRO A 114 -3.35 -1.44 6.67
C PRO A 114 -4.84 -1.08 6.83
N PRO A 115 -5.77 -2.06 6.87
CA PRO A 115 -7.22 -1.83 6.86
C PRO A 115 -7.73 -1.35 8.24
N ARG A 116 -7.12 -0.29 8.78
CA ARG A 116 -7.39 0.25 10.11
C ARG A 116 -7.53 1.77 10.08
N LEU A 117 -8.51 2.27 10.81
CA LEU A 117 -8.82 3.70 10.87
C LEU A 117 -7.69 4.51 11.53
N ASP A 118 -7.02 3.97 12.54
CA ASP A 118 -5.85 4.59 13.17
C ASP A 118 -4.68 4.75 12.19
N ALA A 119 -4.48 3.79 11.27
CA ALA A 119 -3.48 3.89 10.23
C ALA A 119 -3.83 5.01 9.22
N LEU A 120 -5.10 5.12 8.83
CA LEU A 120 -5.56 6.19 7.95
C LEU A 120 -5.33 7.56 8.58
N VAL A 121 -5.70 7.73 9.84
CA VAL A 121 -5.51 8.99 10.59
C VAL A 121 -4.02 9.32 10.75
N ALA A 122 -3.17 8.32 11.00
CA ALA A 122 -1.73 8.52 11.14
C ALA A 122 -1.06 8.95 9.83
N GLU A 123 -1.50 8.43 8.67
CA GLU A 123 -0.99 8.89 7.38
C GLU A 123 -1.42 10.33 7.08
N LEU A 124 -2.67 10.69 7.37
CA LEU A 124 -3.13 12.06 7.25
C LEU A 124 -2.33 13.01 8.15
N ALA A 125 -2.03 12.59 9.39
CA ALA A 125 -1.18 13.35 10.32
C ALA A 125 0.26 13.52 9.82
N ALA A 126 0.75 12.56 9.05
CA ALA A 126 2.05 12.64 8.40
C ALA A 126 2.06 13.51 7.12
N GLY A 127 0.92 14.09 6.73
CA GLY A 127 0.79 14.93 5.53
C GLY A 127 0.50 14.13 4.26
N HIS A 128 0.09 12.87 4.37
CA HIS A 128 -0.18 11.99 3.25
C HIS A 128 -1.68 11.86 3.01
N PRO A 129 -2.25 12.40 1.92
CA PRO A 129 -3.62 12.14 1.54
C PRO A 129 -3.79 10.66 1.15
N VAL A 130 -4.95 10.11 1.51
CA VAL A 130 -5.23 8.68 1.36
C VAL A 130 -6.36 8.46 0.38
N LEU A 131 -6.13 7.72 -0.71
CA LEU A 131 -7.19 7.29 -1.59
C LEU A 131 -7.92 6.11 -0.96
N VAL A 132 -9.23 6.24 -0.78
CA VAL A 132 -10.10 5.25 -0.12
C VAL A 132 -11.12 4.71 -1.10
N PHE A 133 -11.52 3.45 -0.91
CA PHE A 133 -12.57 2.79 -1.67
C PHE A 133 -13.74 2.46 -0.75
N GLN A 134 -14.95 2.81 -1.16
CA GLN A 134 -16.16 2.71 -0.35
C GLN A 134 -17.28 2.02 -1.14
N ASN A 135 -18.21 1.37 -0.43
CA ASN A 135 -19.52 1.06 -0.95
C ASN A 135 -20.55 1.98 -0.28
N LEU A 136 -21.05 2.94 -1.02
CA LEU A 136 -21.98 3.96 -0.51
C LEU A 136 -23.41 3.44 -0.30
N SER A 137 -23.71 2.20 -0.71
CA SER A 137 -25.02 1.59 -0.61
C SER A 137 -24.97 0.24 0.15
N LEU A 138 -26.03 -0.54 0.03
CA LEU A 138 -26.13 -1.84 0.68
C LEU A 138 -25.34 -2.92 -0.08
N PRO A 139 -24.92 -4.00 0.57
CA PRO A 139 -24.19 -5.10 -0.09
C PRO A 139 -24.92 -5.73 -1.27
N LEU A 140 -26.28 -5.76 -1.24
CA LEU A 140 -27.11 -6.33 -2.31
C LEU A 140 -27.22 -5.43 -3.55
N ALA A 141 -26.96 -4.13 -3.41
CA ALA A 141 -26.98 -3.16 -4.50
C ALA A 141 -25.80 -2.18 -4.31
N PRO A 142 -24.56 -2.62 -4.54
CA PRO A 142 -23.38 -1.81 -4.21
C PRO A 142 -23.24 -0.59 -5.14
N VAL A 143 -22.87 0.53 -4.55
CA VAL A 143 -22.44 1.75 -5.24
C VAL A 143 -20.98 1.98 -4.87
N TRP A 144 -20.08 1.50 -5.73
CA TRP A 144 -18.65 1.60 -5.53
C TRP A 144 -18.14 3.00 -5.81
N HIS A 145 -17.30 3.51 -4.93
CA HIS A 145 -16.84 4.89 -5.00
C HIS A 145 -15.40 5.05 -4.49
N TYR A 146 -14.60 5.81 -5.24
CA TYR A 146 -13.29 6.28 -4.81
C TYR A 146 -13.36 7.72 -4.35
N ALA A 147 -12.74 8.02 -3.22
CA ALA A 147 -12.58 9.36 -2.68
C ALA A 147 -11.15 9.54 -2.16
N VAL A 148 -10.75 10.78 -1.88
CA VAL A 148 -9.46 11.09 -1.27
C VAL A 148 -9.68 11.69 0.12
N ALA A 149 -9.23 11.00 1.16
CA ALA A 149 -9.20 11.54 2.50
C ALA A 149 -8.08 12.57 2.60
N ILE A 150 -8.43 13.75 3.08
CA ILE A 150 -7.55 14.93 3.15
C ILE A 150 -7.41 15.50 4.55
N GLY A 151 -8.06 14.91 5.54
CA GLY A 151 -7.94 15.39 6.91
C GLY A 151 -8.97 14.79 7.85
N TYR A 152 -8.78 15.08 9.12
CA TYR A 152 -9.66 14.63 10.19
C TYR A 152 -9.72 15.66 11.33
N GLU A 153 -10.77 15.58 12.13
CA GLU A 153 -10.91 16.29 13.41
C GLU A 153 -11.45 15.33 14.47
N ARG A 154 -10.70 15.16 15.54
CA ARG A 154 -10.99 14.22 16.62
C ARG A 154 -12.27 14.62 17.38
N ASP A 155 -12.35 15.89 17.81
CA ASP A 155 -13.40 16.34 18.76
C ASP A 155 -14.79 16.29 18.13
N THR A 156 -14.90 16.56 16.83
CA THR A 156 -16.13 16.46 16.06
C THR A 156 -16.33 15.11 15.37
N ARG A 157 -15.36 14.18 15.49
CA ARG A 157 -15.35 12.88 14.80
C ARG A 157 -15.54 13.01 13.30
N THR A 158 -14.90 13.98 12.68
CA THR A 158 -15.07 14.30 11.27
C THR A 158 -13.87 13.82 10.47
N LEU A 159 -14.14 13.22 9.31
CA LEU A 159 -13.16 12.99 8.24
C LEU A 159 -13.51 13.92 7.07
N TRP A 160 -12.50 14.60 6.50
CA TRP A 160 -12.69 15.39 5.28
C TRP A 160 -12.25 14.60 4.06
N LEU A 161 -13.11 14.58 3.06
CA LEU A 161 -12.90 13.87 1.80
C LEU A 161 -13.04 14.83 0.60
N HIS A 162 -12.23 14.65 -0.42
CA HIS A 162 -12.56 15.03 -1.78
C HIS A 162 -13.38 13.89 -2.39
N SER A 163 -14.66 14.11 -2.66
CA SER A 163 -15.59 13.04 -3.03
C SER A 163 -16.64 13.53 -4.02
N GLY A 164 -16.75 12.87 -5.15
CA GLY A 164 -17.74 13.23 -6.16
C GLY A 164 -17.54 14.63 -6.70
N ARG A 165 -18.53 15.49 -6.49
CA ARG A 165 -18.51 16.91 -6.88
C ARG A 165 -18.24 17.85 -5.70
N GLU A 166 -17.90 17.31 -4.54
CA GLU A 166 -17.73 18.07 -3.31
C GLU A 166 -16.28 18.10 -2.84
N ALA A 167 -15.70 19.29 -2.79
CA ALA A 167 -14.38 19.55 -2.26
C ALA A 167 -14.43 19.61 -0.73
N GLY A 168 -13.65 18.77 -0.05
CA GLY A 168 -13.58 18.80 1.41
C GLY A 168 -14.89 18.47 2.11
N MET A 169 -15.65 17.50 1.58
CA MET A 169 -16.87 16.99 2.18
C MET A 169 -16.60 16.52 3.61
N ALA A 170 -17.32 17.08 4.57
CA ALA A 170 -17.24 16.65 5.97
C ALA A 170 -18.13 15.42 6.17
N LEU A 171 -17.53 14.32 6.63
CA LEU A 171 -18.23 13.08 6.86
C LEU A 171 -17.97 12.58 8.29
N PRO A 172 -19.01 12.23 9.08
CA PRO A 172 -18.81 11.58 10.38
C PRO A 172 -18.01 10.28 10.25
N LEU A 173 -17.06 10.05 11.15
CA LEU A 173 -16.21 8.84 11.13
C LEU A 173 -17.01 7.55 11.14
N GLU A 174 -18.13 7.53 11.87
CA GLU A 174 -19.03 6.37 11.93
C GLU A 174 -19.67 6.05 10.57
N VAL A 175 -20.02 7.07 9.80
CA VAL A 175 -20.60 6.92 8.46
C VAL A 175 -19.52 6.46 7.49
N PHE A 176 -18.35 7.06 7.56
CA PHE A 176 -17.20 6.67 6.76
C PHE A 176 -16.82 5.20 7.00
N GLU A 177 -16.64 4.78 8.25
CA GLU A 177 -16.25 3.40 8.57
C GLU A 177 -17.27 2.39 8.04
N ARG A 178 -18.58 2.68 8.15
CA ARG A 178 -19.62 1.78 7.62
C ARG A 178 -19.54 1.60 6.11
N THR A 179 -19.28 2.66 5.35
CA THR A 179 -19.14 2.59 3.89
C THR A 179 -17.80 1.98 3.48
N TRP A 180 -16.74 2.26 4.22
CA TRP A 180 -15.40 1.75 3.99
C TRP A 180 -15.26 0.26 4.35
N SER A 181 -15.92 -0.18 5.42
CA SER A 181 -15.93 -1.59 5.82
C SER A 181 -16.60 -2.51 4.78
N ARG A 182 -17.59 -2.00 4.04
CA ARG A 182 -18.22 -2.75 2.95
C ARG A 182 -17.31 -2.92 1.73
N ALA A 183 -16.17 -2.25 1.71
CA ALA A 183 -15.11 -2.34 0.71
C ALA A 183 -13.81 -2.91 1.31
N ASP A 184 -13.91 -3.78 2.32
CA ASP A 184 -12.80 -4.44 3.03
C ASP A 184 -11.75 -3.44 3.56
N HIS A 185 -12.18 -2.25 3.94
CA HIS A 185 -11.33 -1.16 4.41
C HIS A 185 -10.17 -0.87 3.45
N TRP A 186 -10.42 -0.99 2.13
CA TRP A 186 -9.37 -0.78 1.16
C TRP A 186 -8.99 0.70 1.05
N ALA A 187 -7.71 0.96 1.14
CA ALA A 187 -7.11 2.28 0.94
C ALA A 187 -5.70 2.15 0.37
N MET A 188 -5.21 3.21 -0.29
CA MET A 188 -3.86 3.27 -0.80
C MET A 188 -3.22 4.64 -0.62
N LEU A 189 -1.89 4.61 -0.56
CA LEU A 189 -1.01 5.75 -0.72
C LEU A 189 -0.35 5.74 -2.09
N ALA A 190 -0.04 6.92 -2.61
CA ALA A 190 0.84 7.12 -3.76
C ALA A 190 1.77 8.30 -3.44
N LEU A 191 3.00 7.99 -3.06
CA LEU A 191 3.96 8.97 -2.55
C LEU A 191 5.20 9.04 -3.43
N PRO A 192 5.90 10.19 -3.50
CA PRO A 192 7.28 10.23 -3.96
C PRO A 192 8.09 9.15 -3.26
N PRO A 193 8.96 8.40 -3.96
CA PRO A 193 9.69 7.28 -3.35
C PRO A 193 10.53 7.64 -2.13
N GLU A 194 10.91 8.90 -2.01
CA GLU A 194 11.68 9.46 -0.90
C GLU A 194 10.83 9.73 0.35
N GLN A 195 9.51 9.72 0.24
CA GLN A 195 8.59 9.87 1.36
C GLN A 195 8.20 8.51 1.91
N LEU A 196 8.46 8.27 3.18
CA LEU A 196 8.12 7.00 3.82
C LEU A 196 6.72 7.06 4.43
N PRO A 197 5.84 6.09 4.15
CA PRO A 197 4.60 5.94 4.89
C PRO A 197 4.84 5.88 6.41
N ALA A 198 3.94 6.48 7.17
CA ALA A 198 4.04 6.52 8.64
C ALA A 198 3.73 5.15 9.27
N THR A 199 2.84 4.38 8.65
CA THR A 199 2.21 3.20 9.23
C THR A 199 2.69 1.86 8.66
N LEU A 200 3.56 1.87 7.64
CA LEU A 200 4.08 0.64 7.06
C LEU A 200 5.35 0.17 7.78
N ASP A 201 5.45 -1.14 7.95
CA ASP A 201 6.69 -1.80 8.32
C ASP A 201 7.65 -1.94 7.12
N ALA A 202 8.83 -2.47 7.38
CA ALA A 202 9.87 -2.62 6.36
C ALA A 202 9.48 -3.57 5.23
N ASP A 203 8.75 -4.65 5.52
CA ASP A 203 8.35 -5.65 4.53
C ASP A 203 7.26 -5.11 3.60
N ALA A 204 6.24 -4.46 4.15
CA ALA A 204 5.17 -3.84 3.38
C ALA A 204 5.71 -2.72 2.48
N LEU A 205 6.61 -1.88 3.01
CA LEU A 205 7.29 -0.85 2.22
C LEU A 205 8.14 -1.46 1.10
N ALA A 206 8.97 -2.47 1.42
CA ALA A 206 9.82 -3.15 0.45
C ALA A 206 9.01 -3.74 -0.69
N SER A 207 7.87 -4.37 -0.40
CA SER A 207 6.97 -4.93 -1.43
C SER A 207 6.50 -3.88 -2.44
N GLY A 208 6.15 -2.68 -1.99
CA GLY A 208 5.75 -1.57 -2.87
C GLY A 208 6.91 -1.06 -3.73
N LEU A 209 8.11 -0.96 -3.15
CA LEU A 209 9.32 -0.53 -3.87
C LEU A 209 9.78 -1.58 -4.89
N VAL A 210 9.70 -2.88 -4.58
CA VAL A 210 9.97 -3.98 -5.55
C VAL A 210 9.02 -3.91 -6.74
N ALA A 211 7.75 -3.57 -6.50
CA ALA A 211 6.80 -3.41 -7.58
C ALA A 211 7.06 -2.14 -8.42
N LEU A 212 7.56 -1.07 -7.83
CA LEU A 212 8.01 0.13 -8.53
C LEU A 212 9.28 -0.14 -9.35
N GLU A 213 10.26 -0.87 -8.81
CA GLU A 213 11.54 -1.21 -9.46
C GLU A 213 11.36 -1.80 -10.86
N ARG A 214 10.32 -2.62 -11.05
CA ARG A 214 10.01 -3.25 -12.35
C ARG A 214 9.59 -2.26 -13.42
N LEU A 215 9.16 -1.05 -13.04
CA LEU A 215 8.68 0.00 -13.95
C LEU A 215 9.65 1.18 -14.00
N ASP A 216 10.24 1.55 -12.86
CA ASP A 216 11.17 2.66 -12.72
C ASP A 216 12.23 2.33 -11.65
N ALA A 217 13.34 1.74 -12.12
CA ALA A 217 14.46 1.37 -11.25
C ALA A 217 15.11 2.60 -10.59
N ALA A 218 15.12 3.76 -11.25
CA ALA A 218 15.70 4.98 -10.68
C ALA A 218 14.86 5.54 -9.54
N ALA A 219 13.54 5.57 -9.70
CA ALA A 219 12.62 5.95 -8.63
C ALA A 219 12.71 4.97 -7.45
N ALA A 220 12.68 3.66 -7.72
CA ALA A 220 12.80 2.65 -6.68
C ALA A 220 14.13 2.75 -5.90
N GLN A 221 15.25 3.03 -6.60
CA GLN A 221 16.56 3.22 -5.95
C GLN A 221 16.52 4.33 -4.89
N ARG A 222 15.87 5.46 -5.19
CA ARG A 222 15.70 6.55 -4.23
C ARG A 222 14.88 6.12 -3.02
N GLY A 223 13.80 5.37 -3.25
CA GLY A 223 12.97 4.80 -2.19
C GLY A 223 13.72 3.82 -1.30
N TYR A 224 14.49 2.90 -1.89
CA TYR A 224 15.33 1.98 -1.14
C TYR A 224 16.38 2.70 -0.29
N ALA A 225 17.05 3.69 -0.89
CA ALA A 225 18.06 4.49 -0.16
C ALA A 225 17.44 5.20 1.05
N GLN A 226 16.25 5.77 0.89
CA GLN A 226 15.53 6.42 1.98
C GLN A 226 15.07 5.42 3.05
N ALA A 227 14.49 4.30 2.65
CA ALA A 227 14.04 3.26 3.56
C ALA A 227 15.18 2.67 4.41
N LEU A 228 16.37 2.51 3.83
CA LEU A 228 17.56 2.00 4.50
C LEU A 228 18.13 2.95 5.56
N ARG A 229 17.68 4.20 5.64
CA ARG A 229 17.98 5.09 6.78
C ARG A 229 17.28 4.62 8.05
N ARG A 230 16.04 4.09 7.88
CA ARG A 230 15.22 3.59 8.99
C ARG A 230 15.50 2.12 9.29
N TRP A 231 15.75 1.31 8.24
CA TRP A 231 15.98 -0.14 8.35
C TRP A 231 17.31 -0.55 7.65
N PRO A 232 18.47 -0.18 8.20
CA PRO A 232 19.76 -0.24 7.50
C PRO A 232 20.25 -1.63 7.15
N ARG A 233 19.65 -2.67 7.77
CA ARG A 233 20.03 -4.08 7.57
C ARG A 233 18.93 -4.92 6.90
N HIS A 234 17.85 -4.30 6.40
CA HIS A 234 16.75 -5.06 5.82
C HIS A 234 17.15 -5.69 4.48
N ALA A 235 17.06 -7.03 4.37
CA ALA A 235 17.60 -7.79 3.24
C ALA A 235 17.01 -7.38 1.89
N VAL A 236 15.66 -7.27 1.80
CA VAL A 236 14.98 -6.94 0.55
C VAL A 236 15.30 -5.50 0.11
N LEU A 237 15.40 -4.56 1.04
CA LEU A 237 15.76 -3.18 0.72
C LEU A 237 17.22 -3.07 0.23
N LEU A 238 18.15 -3.81 0.85
CA LEU A 238 19.56 -3.84 0.38
C LEU A 238 19.68 -4.53 -0.98
N MET A 239 18.97 -5.62 -1.19
CA MET A 239 18.90 -6.33 -2.48
C MET A 239 18.36 -5.41 -3.56
N GLY A 240 17.22 -4.74 -3.32
CA GLY A 240 16.58 -3.82 -4.25
C GLY A 240 17.46 -2.60 -4.56
N LEU A 241 18.17 -2.04 -3.56
CA LEU A 241 19.15 -0.98 -3.80
C LEU A 241 20.23 -1.41 -4.78
N GLY A 242 20.77 -2.63 -4.59
CA GLY A 242 21.78 -3.20 -5.48
C GLY A 242 21.23 -3.47 -6.89
N ASN A 243 20.06 -4.12 -6.99
CA ASN A 243 19.42 -4.45 -8.26
C ASN A 243 19.09 -3.19 -9.08
N SER A 244 18.50 -2.18 -8.43
CA SER A 244 18.13 -0.93 -9.10
C SER A 244 19.35 -0.12 -9.57
N ALA A 245 20.45 -0.13 -8.80
CA ALA A 245 21.73 0.44 -9.23
C ALA A 245 22.33 -0.34 -10.42
N TYR A 246 22.30 -1.67 -10.35
CA TYR A 246 22.78 -2.54 -11.42
C TYR A 246 22.00 -2.36 -12.73
N ALA A 247 20.67 -2.27 -12.66
CA ALA A 247 19.82 -2.01 -13.83
C ALA A 247 20.18 -0.67 -14.51
N GLN A 248 20.65 0.32 -13.76
CA GLN A 248 21.11 1.62 -14.25
C GLN A 248 22.60 1.64 -14.65
N ARG A 249 23.28 0.49 -14.65
CA ARG A 249 24.73 0.36 -14.92
C ARG A 249 25.64 1.13 -13.94
N ARG A 250 25.12 1.45 -12.76
CA ARG A 250 25.86 2.10 -11.66
C ARG A 250 26.55 1.02 -10.83
N LEU A 251 27.56 0.37 -11.44
CA LEU A 251 28.18 -0.84 -10.87
C LEU A 251 28.87 -0.61 -9.52
N ASP A 252 29.42 0.59 -9.25
CA ASP A 252 29.99 0.92 -7.95
C ASP A 252 28.94 0.90 -6.84
N GLN A 253 27.81 1.58 -7.10
CA GLN A 253 26.68 1.62 -6.13
C GLN A 253 26.06 0.24 -5.93
N ALA A 254 25.95 -0.56 -6.99
CA ALA A 254 25.45 -1.93 -6.91
C ALA A 254 26.36 -2.79 -6.03
N GLN A 255 27.69 -2.70 -6.23
CA GLN A 255 28.66 -3.42 -5.42
C GLN A 255 28.57 -3.03 -3.94
N ASP A 256 28.53 -1.73 -3.63
CA ASP A 256 28.41 -1.25 -2.24
C ASP A 256 27.15 -1.79 -1.55
N ALA A 257 26.01 -1.79 -2.27
CA ALA A 257 24.76 -2.33 -1.75
C ALA A 257 24.86 -3.85 -1.48
N TYR A 258 25.44 -4.63 -2.41
CA TYR A 258 25.58 -6.06 -2.22
C TYR A 258 26.64 -6.44 -1.17
N VAL A 259 27.69 -5.65 -1.02
CA VAL A 259 28.64 -5.82 0.11
C VAL A 259 27.92 -5.62 1.44
N ARG A 260 27.15 -4.54 1.59
CA ARG A 260 26.32 -4.32 2.80
C ARG A 260 25.35 -5.48 3.04
N LEU A 261 24.72 -6.00 1.96
CA LEU A 261 23.80 -7.13 2.02
C LEU A 261 24.50 -8.39 2.53
N THR A 262 25.65 -8.75 1.95
CA THR A 262 26.39 -9.98 2.34
C THR A 262 26.99 -9.89 3.74
N LEU A 263 27.34 -8.69 4.20
CA LEU A 263 27.78 -8.46 5.58
C LEU A 263 26.61 -8.59 6.58
N ALA A 264 25.43 -8.06 6.23
CA ALA A 264 24.24 -8.13 7.10
C ALA A 264 23.59 -9.52 7.10
N HIS A 265 23.63 -10.21 5.95
CA HIS A 265 22.98 -11.50 5.68
C HIS A 265 23.93 -12.50 5.00
N PRO A 266 24.96 -12.98 5.69
CA PRO A 266 26.02 -13.83 5.09
C PRO A 266 25.52 -15.19 4.61
N GLN A 267 24.30 -15.61 4.99
CA GLN A 267 23.66 -16.84 4.54
C GLN A 267 22.77 -16.66 3.29
N LEU A 268 22.63 -15.43 2.77
CA LEU A 268 21.82 -15.16 1.59
C LEU A 268 22.64 -15.38 0.32
N ALA A 269 22.54 -16.58 -0.28
CA ALA A 269 23.33 -16.96 -1.47
C ALA A 269 23.14 -16.00 -2.65
N ASP A 270 21.91 -15.48 -2.88
CA ASP A 270 21.62 -14.51 -3.93
C ASP A 270 22.44 -13.23 -3.80
N GLY A 271 22.68 -12.76 -2.57
CA GLY A 271 23.54 -11.59 -2.32
C GLY A 271 24.97 -11.79 -2.80
N TRP A 272 25.54 -12.96 -2.49
CA TRP A 272 26.88 -13.34 -2.94
C TRP A 272 26.95 -13.52 -4.46
N ASN A 273 25.92 -14.14 -5.07
CA ASN A 273 25.84 -14.27 -6.53
C ASN A 273 25.81 -12.92 -7.23
N ASN A 274 25.00 -11.97 -6.74
CA ASN A 274 24.88 -10.64 -7.35
C ASN A 274 26.17 -9.82 -7.14
N LEU A 275 26.82 -9.95 -5.98
CA LEU A 275 28.13 -9.37 -5.75
C LEU A 275 29.19 -9.92 -6.73
N ALA A 276 29.19 -11.24 -6.96
CA ALA A 276 30.08 -11.88 -7.92
C ALA A 276 29.87 -11.38 -9.35
N GLN A 277 28.61 -11.23 -9.78
CA GLN A 277 28.26 -10.73 -11.11
C GLN A 277 28.80 -9.31 -11.31
N VAL A 278 28.57 -8.42 -10.32
CA VAL A 278 29.05 -7.02 -10.41
C VAL A 278 30.57 -6.96 -10.38
N ALA A 279 31.24 -7.73 -9.52
CA ALA A 279 32.69 -7.81 -9.47
C ALA A 279 33.30 -8.28 -10.79
N LEU A 280 32.68 -9.29 -11.45
CA LEU A 280 33.09 -9.77 -12.77
C LEU A 280 32.99 -8.65 -13.84
N GLU A 281 31.87 -7.94 -13.88
CA GLU A 281 31.65 -6.85 -14.85
C GLU A 281 32.58 -5.64 -14.62
N ARG A 282 33.06 -5.47 -13.40
CA ARG A 282 34.10 -4.48 -13.05
C ARG A 282 35.53 -4.97 -13.30
N GLY A 283 35.70 -6.18 -13.85
CA GLY A 283 37.02 -6.77 -14.05
C GLY A 283 37.73 -7.29 -12.79
N ARG A 284 37.04 -7.28 -11.64
CA ARG A 284 37.58 -7.68 -10.33
C ARG A 284 37.44 -9.19 -10.13
N ARG A 285 38.12 -9.97 -10.97
CA ARG A 285 37.97 -11.42 -11.02
C ARG A 285 38.25 -12.17 -9.73
N GLY A 286 39.21 -11.68 -8.93
CA GLY A 286 39.53 -12.27 -7.62
C GLY A 286 38.33 -12.18 -6.66
N GLU A 287 37.73 -11.00 -6.58
CA GLU A 287 36.52 -10.76 -5.77
C GLU A 287 35.34 -11.59 -6.30
N ALA A 288 35.15 -11.65 -7.62
CA ALA A 288 34.11 -12.44 -8.25
C ALA A 288 34.24 -13.94 -7.91
N ARG A 289 35.46 -14.49 -7.96
CA ARG A 289 35.73 -15.91 -7.57
C ARG A 289 35.39 -16.18 -6.12
N ALA A 290 35.81 -15.31 -5.22
CA ALA A 290 35.52 -15.46 -3.78
C ALA A 290 34.03 -15.41 -3.49
N ALA A 291 33.34 -14.43 -4.05
CA ALA A 291 31.90 -14.26 -3.84
C ALA A 291 31.07 -15.40 -4.43
N ILE A 292 31.37 -15.85 -5.67
CA ILE A 292 30.60 -16.96 -6.28
C ILE A 292 30.86 -18.30 -5.59
N ALA A 293 32.07 -18.54 -5.08
CA ALA A 293 32.34 -19.74 -4.29
C ALA A 293 31.46 -19.78 -3.02
N ARG A 294 31.26 -18.63 -2.39
CA ARG A 294 30.36 -18.52 -1.23
C ARG A 294 28.91 -18.80 -1.59
N ALA A 295 28.41 -18.25 -2.71
CA ALA A 295 27.04 -18.51 -3.19
C ALA A 295 26.81 -19.99 -3.47
N VAL A 296 27.76 -20.67 -4.17
CA VAL A 296 27.66 -22.10 -4.48
C VAL A 296 27.73 -22.95 -3.21
N ALA A 297 28.60 -22.62 -2.25
CA ALA A 297 28.70 -23.33 -0.98
C ALA A 297 27.42 -23.25 -0.13
N LEU A 298 26.68 -22.12 -0.22
CA LEU A 298 25.40 -21.95 0.45
C LEU A 298 24.28 -22.74 -0.23
N GLY A 299 24.37 -22.95 -1.56
CA GLY A 299 23.38 -23.68 -2.33
C GLY A 299 22.01 -22.99 -2.41
N GLY A 300 20.95 -23.80 -2.49
CA GLY A 300 19.57 -23.34 -2.52
C GLY A 300 18.91 -23.50 -3.89
N PRO A 301 17.64 -23.05 -4.05
CA PRO A 301 16.87 -23.27 -5.28
C PRO A 301 17.49 -22.67 -6.55
N ARG A 302 18.34 -21.65 -6.40
CA ARG A 302 19.02 -20.96 -7.53
C ARG A 302 20.48 -21.43 -7.75
N GLU A 303 20.92 -22.47 -7.08
CA GLU A 303 22.28 -23.01 -7.22
C GLU A 303 22.71 -23.28 -8.68
N PRO A 304 21.86 -23.78 -9.59
CA PRO A 304 22.23 -23.92 -11.00
C PRO A 304 22.68 -22.60 -11.66
N ALA A 305 22.08 -21.49 -11.29
CA ALA A 305 22.47 -20.15 -11.79
C ALA A 305 23.83 -19.74 -11.21
N TYR A 306 24.08 -20.01 -9.92
CA TYR A 306 25.37 -19.72 -9.29
C TYR A 306 26.51 -20.49 -9.94
N ARG A 307 26.30 -21.80 -10.20
CA ARG A 307 27.27 -22.63 -10.91
C ARG A 307 27.50 -22.15 -12.37
N ALA A 308 26.46 -21.66 -13.04
CA ALA A 308 26.62 -21.09 -14.38
C ALA A 308 27.51 -19.83 -14.34
N LEU A 309 27.29 -18.93 -13.39
CA LEU A 309 28.15 -17.75 -13.21
C LEU A 309 29.58 -18.16 -12.82
N GLN A 310 29.76 -19.16 -11.96
CA GLN A 310 31.08 -19.69 -11.57
C GLN A 310 31.87 -20.14 -12.79
N ARG A 311 31.26 -20.93 -13.69
CA ARG A 311 31.91 -21.36 -14.95
C ARG A 311 32.33 -20.18 -15.83
N ARG A 312 31.49 -19.17 -15.96
CA ARG A 312 31.81 -17.93 -16.71
C ARG A 312 33.02 -17.19 -16.13
N ILE A 313 33.10 -17.09 -14.81
CA ILE A 313 34.22 -16.44 -14.09
C ILE A 313 35.51 -17.22 -14.32
N GLN A 314 35.46 -18.57 -14.38
CA GLN A 314 36.61 -19.43 -14.62
C GLN A 314 37.07 -19.39 -16.09
N ALA A 315 36.16 -19.47 -17.05
CA ALA A 315 36.46 -19.50 -18.48
C ALA A 315 37.09 -18.20 -19.01
N GLY A 316 36.85 -17.07 -18.46
CA GLY A 316 37.45 -15.81 -18.87
C GLY A 316 38.85 -15.57 -18.28
N GLY A 317 39.52 -16.58 -17.79
CA GLY A 317 40.86 -16.53 -17.17
C GLY A 317 41.97 -17.19 -17.98
N SER A 318 41.67 -17.63 -19.22
CA SER A 318 42.63 -18.15 -20.21
C SER A 318 43.09 -17.07 -21.19
#